data_7e618c130024dd3110e458f90552ebbd
#
_entry.id   7e618c130024dd3110e458f90552ebbd
#
_cell.length_a   1.000
_cell.length_b   1.000
_cell.length_c   1.000
_cell.angle_alpha   90.00
_cell.angle_beta   90.00
_cell.angle_gamma   90.00
#
_symmetry.space_group_name_H-M   'P 1'
#
loop_
_entity.id
_entity.type
_entity.pdbx_description
1 polymer ?
#
loop_
_entity_poly.entity_id
_entity_poly.type
_entity_poly.pdbx_seq_one_letter_code
_entity_poly.pdbx_strand_id
1 'polypeptide(L)'
;MKFACAVAGSKMLSIPASGKLALPYWKQLDLRAGYNRTFIPFAELSSVVESGLPYNVSFTPEQESGTQLVFISVDFVTVEDPDSFHTESVASIPLGSVKEKSEQPAAKCVVFDLDNTLWDGVLIEGEVNLKPTVPALFKSLDERGILITVASKNNEEEALAHLAKLGLDEYLIHPAINWNQKSENIKWIAEKISIGTDTLIFIDDSPFEREEVSATVDGIEVLPDTELDNLLDHPRLQGGGTVESGNRRVMYQQQAKRSEAAMEFGEDYLAFLKACDIVVNIGPVEEEQYPRVAELLQRTNQLNFSGIKYAREAIDKLLLSTDTDKHVIHCRDKYGEYGLVGFSITDVVTDNSGQKTINVKDFMLSCRVQGKLIEKAFFSYLVNRYTEGSATLDVNFVSTKRNALAKSVLQEIGFSMGIEGDAESSATLGVEPGLLDVDFLELKVAPLADSKS
;
A
#
# COMPACT_ATOMS: atom_id res chain seq x y z
N MET A 1 19.24 -30.46 -21.40
CA MET A 1 20.44 -29.61 -21.50
C MET A 1 21.37 -30.00 -20.38
N LYS A 2 22.67 -30.05 -20.64
CA LYS A 2 23.65 -30.42 -19.63
C LYS A 2 24.48 -29.22 -19.21
N PHE A 3 24.61 -29.06 -17.91
CA PHE A 3 25.42 -28.02 -17.27
C PHE A 3 26.42 -28.65 -16.32
N ALA A 4 27.59 -28.06 -16.23
CA ALA A 4 28.58 -28.36 -15.21
C ALA A 4 28.44 -27.35 -14.07
N CYS A 5 28.18 -27.83 -12.85
CA CYS A 5 28.29 -27.04 -11.64
C CYS A 5 29.65 -27.31 -11.00
N ALA A 6 30.47 -26.26 -10.85
CA ALA A 6 31.76 -26.38 -10.16
C ALA A 6 31.77 -25.49 -8.93
N VAL A 7 32.23 -26.01 -7.80
CA VAL A 7 32.42 -25.30 -6.55
C VAL A 7 33.89 -25.26 -6.17
N ALA A 8 34.46 -24.08 -6.03
CA ALA A 8 35.81 -23.81 -5.63
C ALA A 8 35.84 -23.03 -4.32
N GLY A 9 36.48 -23.54 -3.30
CA GLY A 9 36.53 -22.91 -1.97
C GLY A 9 37.95 -22.70 -1.45
N SER A 10 38.05 -22.13 -0.30
CA SER A 10 39.33 -21.76 0.35
C SER A 10 40.31 -22.89 0.57
N LYS A 11 39.85 -24.14 0.69
CA LYS A 11 40.72 -25.30 0.83
C LYS A 11 41.56 -25.57 -0.42
N MET A 12 41.16 -25.02 -1.57
CA MET A 12 41.94 -25.11 -2.80
C MET A 12 43.16 -24.19 -2.85
N LEU A 13 43.17 -23.13 -2.01
CA LEU A 13 44.24 -22.15 -1.93
C LEU A 13 45.39 -22.60 -1.02
N SER A 14 45.20 -23.63 -0.19
CA SER A 14 46.21 -24.21 0.67
C SER A 14 46.87 -25.41 -0.04
N ILE A 15 48.15 -25.37 -0.28
CA ILE A 15 48.92 -26.50 -0.80
C ILE A 15 49.04 -27.50 0.35
N PRO A 16 48.38 -28.69 0.28
CA PRO A 16 48.53 -29.69 1.32
C PRO A 16 49.97 -30.21 1.38
N ALA A 17 50.42 -30.71 2.53
CA ALA A 17 51.73 -31.33 2.68
C ALA A 17 51.99 -32.51 1.68
N SER A 18 50.97 -33.03 1.06
CA SER A 18 50.99 -34.05 -0.01
C SER A 18 51.37 -33.53 -1.39
N GLY A 19 51.47 -32.21 -1.59
CA GLY A 19 51.80 -31.57 -2.87
C GLY A 19 50.72 -31.69 -3.98
N LYS A 20 49.56 -32.23 -3.68
CA LYS A 20 48.47 -32.33 -4.65
C LYS A 20 47.48 -31.17 -4.43
N LEU A 21 47.30 -30.31 -5.42
CA LEU A 21 46.24 -29.29 -5.45
C LEU A 21 44.88 -29.97 -5.36
N ALA A 22 44.03 -29.47 -4.47
CA ALA A 22 42.63 -29.88 -4.42
C ALA A 22 41.95 -29.45 -5.74
N LEU A 23 41.26 -30.37 -6.38
CA LEU A 23 40.45 -30.07 -7.56
C LEU A 23 39.10 -29.47 -7.07
N PRO A 24 38.48 -28.56 -7.86
CA PRO A 24 37.14 -28.09 -7.55
C PRO A 24 36.17 -29.27 -7.55
N TYR A 25 35.18 -29.18 -6.66
CA TYR A 25 34.04 -30.09 -6.77
C TYR A 25 33.33 -29.83 -8.09
N TRP A 26 32.96 -30.90 -8.77
CA TRP A 26 32.34 -30.82 -10.08
C TRP A 26 31.18 -31.80 -10.19
N LYS A 27 30.01 -31.32 -10.62
CA LYS A 27 28.80 -32.12 -10.79
C LYS A 27 28.10 -31.75 -12.10
N GLN A 28 27.77 -32.73 -12.88
CA GLN A 28 26.97 -32.56 -14.08
C GLN A 28 25.49 -32.49 -13.70
N LEU A 29 24.79 -31.46 -14.20
CA LEU A 29 23.37 -31.26 -14.01
C LEU A 29 22.65 -31.51 -15.34
N ASP A 30 21.70 -32.45 -15.34
CA ASP A 30 20.83 -32.73 -16.47
C ASP A 30 19.53 -31.93 -16.31
N LEU A 31 19.44 -30.76 -16.97
CA LEU A 31 18.29 -29.90 -16.90
C LEU A 31 17.25 -30.22 -17.97
N ARG A 32 15.99 -30.22 -17.58
CA ARG A 32 14.81 -30.37 -18.46
C ARG A 32 14.18 -29.01 -18.70
N ALA A 33 13.30 -28.90 -19.69
CA ALA A 33 12.49 -27.70 -19.88
C ALA A 33 11.58 -27.51 -18.67
N GLY A 34 11.48 -26.27 -18.18
CA GLY A 34 10.72 -25.91 -16.99
C GLY A 34 11.59 -25.79 -15.72
N TYR A 35 10.96 -25.85 -14.55
CA TYR A 35 11.63 -25.68 -13.26
C TYR A 35 12.48 -26.89 -12.92
N ASN A 36 13.74 -26.64 -12.52
CA ASN A 36 14.69 -27.64 -12.07
C ASN A 36 15.22 -27.26 -10.69
N ARG A 37 15.23 -28.20 -9.76
CA ARG A 37 15.83 -28.04 -8.43
C ARG A 37 16.88 -29.14 -8.23
N THR A 38 18.08 -28.75 -7.85
CA THR A 38 19.17 -29.69 -7.57
C THR A 38 19.68 -29.44 -6.16
N PHE A 39 19.76 -30.49 -5.36
CA PHE A 39 20.38 -30.47 -4.05
C PHE A 39 21.77 -31.12 -4.12
N ILE A 40 22.76 -30.46 -3.51
CA ILE A 40 24.13 -30.98 -3.36
C ILE A 40 24.41 -31.07 -1.86
N PRO A 41 24.53 -32.28 -1.30
CA PRO A 41 24.85 -32.46 0.11
C PRO A 41 26.15 -31.77 0.49
N PHE A 42 26.20 -31.05 1.61
CA PHE A 42 27.43 -30.40 2.09
C PHE A 42 28.60 -31.39 2.26
N ALA A 43 28.31 -32.65 2.58
CA ALA A 43 29.31 -33.71 2.67
C ALA A 43 30.13 -33.89 1.37
N GLU A 44 29.48 -33.70 0.19
CA GLU A 44 30.15 -33.72 -1.12
C GLU A 44 31.08 -32.50 -1.31
N LEU A 45 30.75 -31.37 -0.70
CA LEU A 45 31.49 -30.10 -0.80
C LEU A 45 32.59 -29.97 0.25
N SER A 46 32.58 -30.78 1.30
CA SER A 46 33.46 -30.67 2.49
C SER A 46 34.95 -30.74 2.18
N SER A 47 35.32 -31.29 1.00
CA SER A 47 36.72 -31.33 0.53
C SER A 47 37.22 -30.00 -0.03
N VAL A 48 36.32 -29.09 -0.43
CA VAL A 48 36.65 -27.82 -1.12
C VAL A 48 36.14 -26.59 -0.37
N VAL A 49 35.09 -26.74 0.42
CA VAL A 49 34.44 -25.63 1.19
C VAL A 49 34.67 -25.81 2.68
N GLU A 50 34.91 -24.70 3.39
CA GLU A 50 35.00 -24.65 4.84
C GLU A 50 34.03 -23.58 5.37
N SER A 51 33.31 -23.89 6.45
CA SER A 51 32.33 -22.97 7.05
C SER A 51 32.97 -21.64 7.44
N GLY A 52 32.35 -20.56 7.03
CA GLY A 52 32.80 -19.18 7.34
C GLY A 52 33.89 -18.65 6.39
N LEU A 53 34.33 -19.41 5.38
CA LEU A 53 35.32 -18.96 4.40
C LEU A 53 34.70 -18.78 3.00
N PRO A 54 35.21 -17.85 2.19
CA PRO A 54 34.69 -17.60 0.85
C PRO A 54 34.80 -18.81 -0.07
N TYR A 55 33.81 -18.99 -0.92
CA TYR A 55 33.78 -20.00 -1.99
C TYR A 55 33.14 -19.37 -3.24
N ASN A 56 33.38 -20.04 -4.38
CA ASN A 56 32.81 -19.63 -5.66
C ASN A 56 32.04 -20.79 -6.28
N VAL A 57 30.84 -20.51 -6.78
CA VAL A 57 30.02 -21.47 -7.51
C VAL A 57 29.93 -20.99 -8.95
N SER A 58 30.31 -21.87 -9.91
CA SER A 58 30.22 -21.57 -11.32
C SER A 58 29.37 -22.59 -12.06
N PHE A 59 28.62 -22.12 -13.04
CA PHE A 59 27.78 -22.95 -13.92
C PHE A 59 28.23 -22.77 -15.37
N THR A 60 28.58 -23.85 -16.01
CA THR A 60 29.08 -23.82 -17.40
C THR A 60 28.20 -24.71 -18.25
N PRO A 61 27.63 -24.21 -19.37
CA PRO A 61 26.92 -25.05 -20.33
C PRO A 61 27.92 -25.98 -21.06
N GLU A 62 27.55 -27.25 -21.22
CA GLU A 62 28.40 -28.22 -21.94
C GLU A 62 28.22 -28.15 -23.47
N GLN A 63 27.13 -27.51 -23.93
CA GLN A 63 26.84 -27.32 -25.35
C GLN A 63 26.25 -25.93 -25.59
N GLU A 64 26.69 -25.29 -26.67
CA GLU A 64 26.02 -24.07 -27.17
C GLU A 64 24.61 -24.45 -27.66
N SER A 65 23.61 -23.98 -26.98
CA SER A 65 22.21 -24.07 -27.38
C SER A 65 21.56 -22.70 -27.21
N GLY A 66 20.70 -22.33 -28.14
CA GLY A 66 19.92 -21.10 -28.05
C GLY A 66 18.87 -21.10 -26.93
N THR A 67 19.08 -21.91 -25.89
CA THR A 67 18.17 -22.06 -24.75
C THR A 67 18.54 -21.07 -23.66
N GLN A 68 17.57 -20.30 -23.22
CA GLN A 68 17.72 -19.38 -22.09
C GLN A 68 17.61 -20.14 -20.76
N LEU A 69 18.54 -19.91 -19.86
CA LEU A 69 18.53 -20.44 -18.50
C LEU A 69 18.40 -19.29 -17.52
N VAL A 70 17.42 -19.42 -16.62
CA VAL A 70 17.21 -18.45 -15.53
C VAL A 70 17.53 -19.15 -14.22
N PHE A 71 18.50 -18.63 -13.47
CA PHE A 71 18.78 -19.05 -12.11
C PHE A 71 17.83 -18.31 -11.16
N ILE A 72 17.06 -19.06 -10.37
CA ILE A 72 16.09 -18.48 -9.42
C ILE A 72 16.76 -18.26 -8.07
N SER A 73 17.48 -19.26 -7.55
CA SER A 73 18.28 -19.12 -6.33
C SER A 73 19.38 -20.18 -6.25
N VAL A 74 20.42 -19.87 -5.46
CA VAL A 74 21.46 -20.81 -5.02
C VAL A 74 21.64 -20.61 -3.53
N ASP A 75 21.01 -21.46 -2.71
CA ASP A 75 20.92 -21.29 -1.28
C ASP A 75 21.60 -22.42 -0.51
N PHE A 76 22.13 -22.10 0.69
CA PHE A 76 22.51 -23.11 1.68
C PHE A 76 21.35 -23.29 2.66
N VAL A 77 20.89 -24.53 2.77
CA VAL A 77 19.76 -24.87 3.64
C VAL A 77 20.17 -25.98 4.62
N THR A 78 19.69 -25.91 5.85
CA THR A 78 19.76 -27.01 6.80
C THR A 78 18.53 -27.88 6.59
N VAL A 79 18.72 -29.17 6.42
CA VAL A 79 17.65 -30.12 6.16
C VAL A 79 17.57 -31.11 7.31
N GLU A 80 16.42 -31.26 7.95
CA GLU A 80 16.20 -32.19 9.04
C GLU A 80 16.23 -33.66 8.56
N ASP A 81 15.77 -33.92 7.35
CA ASP A 81 15.78 -35.26 6.71
C ASP A 81 16.33 -35.15 5.29
N PRO A 82 17.60 -35.54 5.06
CA PRO A 82 18.21 -35.52 3.73
C PRO A 82 17.53 -36.41 2.70
N ASP A 83 16.85 -37.49 3.14
CA ASP A 83 16.19 -38.44 2.24
C ASP A 83 14.83 -37.91 1.75
N SER A 84 14.28 -36.88 2.39
CA SER A 84 13.06 -36.19 1.93
C SER A 84 13.28 -35.30 0.71
N PHE A 85 14.53 -34.97 0.39
CA PHE A 85 14.90 -34.24 -0.84
C PHE A 85 15.08 -35.19 -2.03
N HIS A 86 14.05 -35.88 -2.40
CA HIS A 86 14.06 -36.52 -3.72
C HIS A 86 14.07 -35.44 -4.79
N THR A 87 14.85 -35.66 -5.82
CA THR A 87 14.75 -34.98 -7.10
C THR A 87 13.39 -35.31 -7.70
N GLU A 88 12.33 -34.84 -7.10
CA GLU A 88 11.06 -34.79 -7.79
C GLU A 88 11.28 -33.83 -8.97
N SER A 89 11.40 -34.46 -10.15
CA SER A 89 10.97 -33.79 -11.35
C SER A 89 9.49 -33.45 -11.09
N VAL A 90 9.22 -32.27 -10.56
CA VAL A 90 7.86 -31.74 -10.57
C VAL A 90 7.49 -31.75 -12.04
N ALA A 91 6.74 -32.78 -12.43
CA ALA A 91 6.09 -32.86 -13.71
C ALA A 91 5.46 -31.48 -13.89
N SER A 92 5.95 -30.73 -14.90
CA SER A 92 5.43 -29.47 -15.35
C SER A 92 4.28 -29.00 -14.44
N ILE A 93 4.59 -28.17 -13.45
CA ILE A 93 3.54 -27.25 -12.98
C ILE A 93 3.11 -26.59 -14.28
N PRO A 94 1.86 -26.79 -14.75
CA PRO A 94 1.42 -26.08 -15.91
C PRO A 94 1.74 -24.62 -15.61
N LEU A 95 2.31 -23.89 -16.56
CA LEU A 95 2.49 -22.45 -16.51
C LEU A 95 1.11 -21.77 -16.42
N GLY A 96 0.20 -22.30 -15.69
CA GLY A 96 -1.21 -22.02 -15.60
C GLY A 96 -1.87 -22.33 -14.28
N SER A 97 -1.16 -22.69 -13.21
CA SER A 97 -1.63 -22.28 -11.88
C SER A 97 -0.98 -20.94 -11.52
N VAL A 98 -1.18 -19.94 -12.38
CA VAL A 98 -1.55 -18.65 -11.86
C VAL A 98 -2.60 -18.97 -10.80
N LYS A 99 -2.28 -18.86 -9.49
CA LYS A 99 -3.28 -18.44 -8.49
C LYS A 99 -4.08 -17.42 -9.27
N GLU A 100 -5.39 -17.66 -9.47
CA GLU A 100 -6.25 -16.60 -9.96
C GLU A 100 -5.76 -15.36 -9.27
N LYS A 101 -5.21 -14.41 -10.05
CA LYS A 101 -4.77 -13.15 -9.50
C LYS A 101 -6.04 -12.64 -8.84
N SER A 102 -6.14 -12.79 -7.52
CA SER A 102 -7.09 -11.99 -6.77
C SER A 102 -6.77 -10.61 -7.30
N GLU A 103 -7.71 -9.98 -7.98
CA GLU A 103 -7.49 -8.71 -8.68
C GLU A 103 -6.72 -7.82 -7.71
N GLN A 104 -5.45 -7.59 -8.00
CA GLN A 104 -4.64 -6.75 -7.12
C GLN A 104 -5.30 -5.38 -7.15
N PRO A 105 -5.43 -4.72 -6.00
CA PRO A 105 -6.09 -3.42 -5.93
C PRO A 105 -5.41 -2.43 -6.88
N ALA A 106 -6.16 -1.44 -7.37
CA ALA A 106 -5.58 -0.36 -8.15
C ALA A 106 -4.38 0.26 -7.40
N ALA A 107 -3.30 0.51 -8.12
CA ALA A 107 -2.13 1.11 -7.53
C ALA A 107 -2.42 2.56 -7.11
N LYS A 108 -1.89 2.94 -5.95
CA LYS A 108 -2.04 4.29 -5.39
C LYS A 108 -0.74 5.09 -5.49
N CYS A 109 0.40 4.39 -5.57
CA CYS A 109 1.70 5.02 -5.62
C CYS A 109 2.67 4.18 -6.45
N VAL A 110 3.53 4.85 -7.20
CA VAL A 110 4.71 4.26 -7.86
C VAL A 110 5.95 4.75 -7.15
N VAL A 111 6.80 3.83 -6.78
CA VAL A 111 8.12 4.06 -6.16
C VAL A 111 9.18 3.78 -7.21
N PHE A 112 9.99 4.78 -7.54
CA PHE A 112 11.06 4.64 -8.52
C PHE A 112 12.43 4.58 -7.84
N ASP A 113 13.34 3.80 -8.37
CA ASP A 113 14.75 4.06 -8.19
C ASP A 113 15.20 5.24 -9.07
N LEU A 114 16.40 5.73 -8.88
CA LEU A 114 16.96 6.89 -9.61
C LEU A 114 17.96 6.46 -10.70
N ASP A 115 19.13 5.97 -10.30
CA ASP A 115 20.25 5.67 -11.17
C ASP A 115 19.92 4.51 -12.12
N ASN A 116 20.20 4.67 -13.40
CA ASN A 116 19.82 3.75 -14.49
C ASN A 116 18.31 3.47 -14.62
N THR A 117 17.49 3.97 -13.70
CA THR A 117 16.03 3.84 -13.71
C THR A 117 15.37 5.07 -14.31
N LEU A 118 15.43 6.24 -13.66
CA LEU A 118 14.86 7.49 -14.20
C LEU A 118 15.79 8.17 -15.19
N TRP A 119 17.08 7.99 -15.03
CA TRP A 119 18.11 8.51 -15.93
C TRP A 119 19.15 7.43 -16.23
N ASP A 120 19.88 7.60 -17.32
CA ASP A 120 21.01 6.77 -17.68
C ASP A 120 22.27 7.27 -16.96
N GLY A 121 22.94 6.35 -16.25
CA GLY A 121 24.14 6.64 -15.45
C GLY A 121 23.90 6.67 -13.96
N VAL A 122 24.97 6.87 -13.21
CA VAL A 122 25.01 6.91 -11.74
C VAL A 122 25.41 8.32 -11.31
N LEU A 123 24.55 9.00 -10.56
CA LEU A 123 24.68 10.44 -10.27
C LEU A 123 26.00 10.78 -9.56
N ILE A 124 26.45 9.96 -8.63
CA ILE A 124 27.71 10.17 -7.90
C ILE A 124 28.95 10.00 -8.80
N GLU A 125 28.82 9.34 -9.96
CA GLU A 125 29.93 9.11 -10.89
C GLU A 125 30.09 10.22 -11.94
N GLY A 126 29.08 11.11 -12.09
CA GLY A 126 29.15 12.23 -13.03
C GLY A 126 27.81 12.65 -13.61
N GLU A 127 27.85 13.10 -14.86
CA GLU A 127 26.65 13.56 -15.55
C GLU A 127 25.73 12.38 -15.90
N VAL A 128 24.43 12.57 -15.65
CA VAL A 128 23.38 11.62 -15.98
C VAL A 128 22.40 12.22 -16.99
N ASN A 129 21.76 11.37 -17.78
CA ASN A 129 20.82 11.79 -18.82
C ASN A 129 19.42 11.29 -18.48
N LEU A 130 18.50 12.22 -18.20
CA LEU A 130 17.10 11.88 -17.94
C LEU A 130 16.49 11.11 -19.12
N LYS A 131 15.83 9.97 -18.83
CA LYS A 131 15.11 9.21 -19.86
C LYS A 131 13.96 10.07 -20.42
N PRO A 132 13.80 10.17 -21.74
CA PRO A 132 12.88 11.13 -22.37
C PRO A 132 11.40 10.95 -21.98
N THR A 133 11.01 9.75 -21.60
CA THR A 133 9.64 9.39 -21.22
C THR A 133 9.26 9.87 -19.81
N VAL A 134 10.22 10.06 -18.92
CA VAL A 134 9.99 10.34 -17.49
C VAL A 134 9.16 11.60 -17.22
N PRO A 135 9.41 12.78 -17.84
CA PRO A 135 8.60 13.96 -17.55
C PRO A 135 7.12 13.78 -17.90
N ALA A 136 6.83 13.18 -19.06
CA ALA A 136 5.47 12.92 -19.50
C ALA A 136 4.80 11.84 -18.62
N LEU A 137 5.56 10.83 -18.20
CA LEU A 137 5.11 9.77 -17.29
C LEU A 137 4.70 10.36 -15.94
N PHE A 138 5.55 11.18 -15.30
CA PHE A 138 5.27 11.80 -14.01
C PHE A 138 4.02 12.66 -14.06
N LYS A 139 3.92 13.52 -15.08
CA LYS A 139 2.73 14.35 -15.30
C LYS A 139 1.45 13.49 -15.44
N SER A 140 1.49 12.43 -16.24
CA SER A 140 0.33 11.58 -16.46
C SER A 140 -0.08 10.79 -15.22
N LEU A 141 0.89 10.32 -14.42
CA LEU A 141 0.61 9.65 -13.14
C LEU A 141 -0.03 10.62 -12.14
N ASP A 142 0.48 11.85 -12.04
CA ASP A 142 -0.07 12.90 -11.17
C ASP A 142 -1.51 13.25 -11.58
N GLU A 143 -1.78 13.47 -12.86
CA GLU A 143 -3.12 13.72 -13.40
C GLU A 143 -4.09 12.57 -13.11
N ARG A 144 -3.62 11.32 -13.10
CA ARG A 144 -4.40 10.13 -12.71
C ARG A 144 -4.57 10.02 -11.19
N GLY A 145 -3.94 10.87 -10.40
CA GLY A 145 -3.92 10.81 -8.94
C GLY A 145 -3.15 9.61 -8.39
N ILE A 146 -2.15 9.15 -9.12
CA ILE A 146 -1.18 8.16 -8.68
C ILE A 146 -0.01 8.93 -8.05
N LEU A 147 0.26 8.65 -6.78
CA LEU A 147 1.38 9.27 -6.07
C LEU A 147 2.70 8.79 -6.64
N ILE A 148 3.71 9.65 -6.60
CA ILE A 148 5.05 9.36 -7.08
C ILE A 148 6.04 9.58 -5.95
N THR A 149 6.94 8.64 -5.76
CA THR A 149 8.06 8.78 -4.82
C THR A 149 9.29 8.04 -5.33
N VAL A 150 10.40 8.19 -4.62
CA VAL A 150 11.64 7.49 -4.93
C VAL A 150 12.18 6.74 -3.71
N ALA A 151 12.80 5.59 -3.98
CA ALA A 151 13.57 4.82 -3.01
C ALA A 151 14.92 4.49 -3.66
N SER A 152 15.97 5.25 -3.33
CA SER A 152 17.27 5.14 -4.00
C SER A 152 18.43 5.15 -3.02
N LYS A 153 19.48 4.39 -3.33
CA LYS A 153 20.76 4.42 -2.63
C LYS A 153 21.64 5.50 -3.24
N ASN A 154 21.52 6.71 -2.71
CA ASN A 154 22.21 7.88 -3.23
C ASN A 154 22.49 8.89 -2.11
N ASN A 155 23.25 9.95 -2.42
CA ASN A 155 23.35 11.14 -1.59
C ASN A 155 22.04 11.93 -1.70
N GLU A 156 21.36 12.14 -0.57
CA GLU A 156 20.04 12.79 -0.55
C GLU A 156 20.08 14.20 -1.10
N GLU A 157 21.04 15.03 -0.63
CA GLU A 157 21.14 16.44 -1.00
C GLU A 157 21.42 16.59 -2.51
N GLU A 158 22.37 15.81 -3.03
CA GLU A 158 22.74 15.86 -4.46
C GLU A 158 21.60 15.36 -5.36
N ALA A 159 20.95 14.27 -4.97
CA ALA A 159 19.86 13.71 -5.75
C ALA A 159 18.62 14.62 -5.76
N LEU A 160 18.24 15.19 -4.61
CA LEU A 160 17.15 16.17 -4.54
C LEU A 160 17.47 17.44 -5.34
N ALA A 161 18.69 17.96 -5.25
CA ALA A 161 19.10 19.12 -6.05
C ALA A 161 19.06 18.82 -7.56
N HIS A 162 19.42 17.59 -7.96
CA HIS A 162 19.34 17.18 -9.36
C HIS A 162 17.89 17.03 -9.83
N LEU A 163 17.03 16.40 -9.03
CA LEU A 163 15.59 16.27 -9.31
C LEU A 163 14.91 17.65 -9.44
N ALA A 164 15.27 18.60 -8.59
CA ALA A 164 14.78 19.99 -8.67
C ALA A 164 15.23 20.69 -9.96
N LYS A 165 16.48 20.49 -10.38
CA LYS A 165 16.97 20.99 -11.68
C LYS A 165 16.16 20.45 -12.87
N LEU A 166 15.66 19.23 -12.75
CA LEU A 166 14.85 18.55 -13.77
C LEU A 166 13.36 18.90 -13.67
N GLY A 167 12.91 19.60 -12.60
CA GLY A 167 11.51 19.90 -12.32
C GLY A 167 10.69 18.66 -11.96
N LEU A 168 11.32 17.64 -11.38
CA LEU A 168 10.68 16.39 -10.98
C LEU A 168 10.39 16.34 -9.48
N ASP A 169 11.07 17.14 -8.67
CA ASP A 169 10.92 17.21 -7.22
C ASP A 169 9.50 17.58 -6.79
N GLU A 170 8.83 18.44 -7.56
CA GLU A 170 7.45 18.84 -7.26
C GLU A 170 6.45 17.69 -7.24
N TYR A 171 6.72 16.58 -7.97
CA TYR A 171 5.85 15.40 -8.01
C TYR A 171 6.05 14.46 -6.83
N LEU A 172 7.16 14.58 -6.11
CA LEU A 172 7.57 13.60 -5.12
C LEU A 172 6.86 13.77 -3.77
N ILE A 173 6.53 12.64 -3.17
CA ILE A 173 5.96 12.56 -1.82
C ILE A 173 6.89 11.68 -0.98
N HIS A 174 7.42 12.21 0.13
CA HIS A 174 8.28 11.47 1.06
C HIS A 174 9.37 10.63 0.37
N PRO A 175 10.27 11.25 -0.42
CA PRO A 175 11.36 10.53 -1.05
C PRO A 175 12.27 9.89 0.02
N ALA A 176 12.69 8.65 -0.21
CA ALA A 176 13.60 7.91 0.66
C ALA A 176 14.94 7.71 -0.07
N ILE A 177 15.82 8.68 0.03
CA ILE A 177 17.14 8.66 -0.60
C ILE A 177 18.19 8.51 0.49
N ASN A 178 18.70 7.31 0.65
CA ASN A 178 19.68 6.95 1.68
C ASN A 178 20.31 5.59 1.36
N TRP A 179 21.23 5.10 2.21
CA TRP A 179 21.96 3.86 1.99
C TRP A 179 21.30 2.62 2.66
N ASN A 180 20.05 2.74 3.15
CA ASN A 180 19.31 1.61 3.72
C ASN A 180 18.83 0.63 2.63
N GLN A 181 18.32 -0.52 3.07
CA GLN A 181 17.65 -1.46 2.15
C GLN A 181 16.41 -0.81 1.53
N LYS A 182 16.18 -1.09 0.25
CA LYS A 182 15.02 -0.51 -0.46
C LYS A 182 13.69 -0.99 0.13
N SER A 183 13.63 -2.22 0.59
CA SER A 183 12.44 -2.76 1.27
C SER A 183 12.09 -2.01 2.56
N GLU A 184 13.08 -1.57 3.34
CA GLU A 184 12.86 -0.75 4.54
C GLU A 184 12.33 0.64 4.15
N ASN A 185 12.94 1.27 3.15
CA ASN A 185 12.51 2.55 2.62
C ASN A 185 11.07 2.49 2.07
N ILE A 186 10.72 1.44 1.35
CA ILE A 186 9.37 1.24 0.80
C ILE A 186 8.33 1.03 1.91
N LYS A 187 8.66 0.26 2.95
CA LYS A 187 7.78 0.10 4.13
C LYS A 187 7.57 1.43 4.84
N TRP A 188 8.64 2.20 5.03
CA TRP A 188 8.57 3.54 5.62
C TRP A 188 7.71 4.51 4.77
N ILE A 189 7.87 4.50 3.44
CA ILE A 189 7.03 5.27 2.52
C ILE A 189 5.55 4.89 2.68
N ALA A 190 5.24 3.58 2.64
CA ALA A 190 3.88 3.07 2.78
C ALA A 190 3.22 3.53 4.10
N GLU A 191 3.97 3.51 5.19
CA GLU A 191 3.54 4.00 6.50
C GLU A 191 3.28 5.51 6.47
N LYS A 192 4.22 6.31 5.94
CA LYS A 192 4.10 7.78 5.87
C LYS A 192 2.88 8.23 5.07
N ILE A 193 2.57 7.55 3.98
CA ILE A 193 1.40 7.87 3.15
C ILE A 193 0.16 7.07 3.55
N SER A 194 0.25 6.23 4.59
CA SER A 194 -0.85 5.42 5.15
C SER A 194 -1.58 4.58 4.10
N ILE A 195 -0.83 3.86 3.26
CA ILE A 195 -1.39 2.93 2.25
C ILE A 195 -0.79 1.53 2.40
N GLY A 196 -1.54 0.52 1.97
CA GLY A 196 -1.04 -0.85 1.96
C GLY A 196 0.04 -1.05 0.89
N THR A 197 1.04 -1.87 1.19
CA THR A 197 2.11 -2.24 0.25
C THR A 197 1.57 -2.91 -1.01
N ASP A 198 0.42 -3.58 -0.91
CA ASP A 198 -0.31 -4.17 -2.03
C ASP A 198 -0.86 -3.14 -3.05
N THR A 199 -0.81 -1.84 -2.71
CA THR A 199 -1.18 -0.73 -3.60
C THR A 199 0.03 0.03 -4.15
N LEU A 200 1.24 -0.50 -3.93
CA LEU A 200 2.49 0.05 -4.47
C LEU A 200 2.94 -0.71 -5.72
N ILE A 201 3.60 0.00 -6.60
CA ILE A 201 4.43 -0.55 -7.67
C ILE A 201 5.84 0.00 -7.48
N PHE A 202 6.84 -0.87 -7.44
CA PHE A 202 8.25 -0.49 -7.36
C PHE A 202 8.96 -0.76 -8.68
N ILE A 203 9.76 0.19 -9.15
CA ILE A 203 10.49 0.10 -10.42
C ILE A 203 11.98 0.36 -10.19
N ASP A 204 12.80 -0.55 -10.69
CA ASP A 204 14.23 -0.56 -10.45
C ASP A 204 14.98 -1.29 -11.59
N ASP A 205 16.17 -0.84 -11.96
CA ASP A 205 17.00 -1.49 -12.99
C ASP A 205 17.70 -2.75 -12.45
N SER A 206 18.04 -2.78 -11.13
CA SER A 206 18.80 -3.84 -10.50
C SER A 206 17.93 -5.07 -10.23
N PRO A 207 18.20 -6.25 -10.85
CA PRO A 207 17.49 -7.48 -10.51
C PRO A 207 17.63 -7.88 -9.05
N PHE A 208 18.76 -7.59 -8.42
CA PHE A 208 19.02 -7.90 -7.01
C PHE A 208 18.12 -7.11 -6.09
N GLU A 209 17.96 -5.80 -6.32
CA GLU A 209 17.13 -4.94 -5.49
C GLU A 209 15.64 -5.23 -5.70
N ARG A 210 15.23 -5.55 -6.92
CA ARG A 210 13.87 -6.02 -7.21
C ARG A 210 13.53 -7.31 -6.46
N GLU A 211 14.46 -8.28 -6.44
CA GLU A 211 14.25 -9.56 -5.74
C GLU A 211 14.21 -9.35 -4.22
N GLU A 212 15.09 -8.51 -3.67
CA GLU A 212 15.11 -8.14 -2.24
C GLU A 212 13.77 -7.55 -1.82
N VAL A 213 13.24 -6.60 -2.58
CA VAL A 213 11.94 -5.97 -2.30
C VAL A 213 10.80 -6.96 -2.44
N SER A 214 10.78 -7.75 -3.51
CA SER A 214 9.73 -8.76 -3.76
C SER A 214 9.67 -9.83 -2.67
N ALA A 215 10.81 -10.23 -2.13
CA ALA A 215 10.90 -11.23 -1.06
C ALA A 215 10.53 -10.69 0.32
N THR A 216 10.69 -9.37 0.54
CA THR A 216 10.64 -8.76 1.88
C THR A 216 9.40 -7.90 2.10
N VAL A 217 8.77 -7.41 1.03
CA VAL A 217 7.58 -6.53 1.09
C VAL A 217 6.37 -7.26 0.55
N ASP A 218 5.49 -7.70 1.43
CA ASP A 218 4.31 -8.46 1.04
C ASP A 218 3.36 -7.65 0.15
N GLY A 219 2.94 -8.27 -0.96
CA GLY A 219 1.89 -7.75 -1.83
C GLY A 219 2.33 -6.65 -2.81
N ILE A 220 3.55 -6.13 -2.70
CA ILE A 220 4.07 -5.14 -3.65
C ILE A 220 4.23 -5.75 -5.04
N GLU A 221 3.96 -4.97 -6.08
CA GLU A 221 4.32 -5.31 -7.44
C GLU A 221 5.67 -4.69 -7.80
N VAL A 222 6.56 -5.49 -8.39
CA VAL A 222 7.92 -5.08 -8.70
C VAL A 222 8.15 -5.22 -10.20
N LEU A 223 8.60 -4.17 -10.86
CA LEU A 223 8.80 -4.09 -12.30
C LEU A 223 10.25 -3.67 -12.63
N PRO A 224 10.80 -4.12 -13.77
CA PRO A 224 12.07 -3.61 -14.27
C PRO A 224 11.90 -2.21 -14.90
N ASP A 225 12.99 -1.46 -14.98
CA ASP A 225 13.05 -0.13 -15.63
C ASP A 225 12.63 -0.16 -17.10
N THR A 226 12.76 -1.31 -17.76
CA THR A 226 12.32 -1.52 -19.16
C THR A 226 10.82 -1.37 -19.37
N GLU A 227 10.03 -1.43 -18.30
CA GLU A 227 8.57 -1.21 -18.36
C GLU A 227 8.16 0.26 -18.32
N LEU A 228 9.10 1.20 -18.14
CA LEU A 228 8.80 2.65 -18.04
C LEU A 228 8.03 3.17 -19.26
N ASP A 229 8.39 2.75 -20.46
CA ASP A 229 7.78 3.24 -21.70
C ASP A 229 6.31 2.80 -21.84
N ASN A 230 5.93 1.67 -21.23
CA ASN A 230 4.58 1.11 -21.28
C ASN A 230 3.84 1.24 -19.94
N LEU A 231 4.45 1.90 -18.96
CA LEU A 231 3.90 1.93 -17.59
C LEU A 231 2.50 2.54 -17.50
N LEU A 232 2.19 3.53 -18.34
CA LEU A 232 0.87 4.15 -18.39
C LEU A 232 -0.25 3.22 -18.89
N ASP A 233 0.10 2.12 -19.56
CA ASP A 233 -0.84 1.11 -20.02
C ASP A 233 -1.09 0.02 -18.97
N HIS A 234 -0.36 0.07 -17.86
CA HIS A 234 -0.48 -0.91 -16.79
C HIS A 234 -1.90 -0.90 -16.18
N PRO A 235 -2.59 -2.07 -16.08
CA PRO A 235 -4.00 -2.14 -15.65
C PRO A 235 -4.28 -1.50 -14.28
N ARG A 236 -3.31 -1.56 -13.36
CA ARG A 236 -3.44 -1.00 -12.02
C ARG A 236 -3.25 0.51 -11.95
N LEU A 237 -2.78 1.19 -13.01
CA LEU A 237 -2.46 2.61 -13.07
C LEU A 237 -3.50 3.44 -13.84
N GLN A 238 -4.70 2.92 -14.02
CA GLN A 238 -5.74 3.61 -14.79
C GLN A 238 -6.36 4.83 -14.11
N GLY A 239 -6.07 5.06 -12.84
CA GLY A 239 -6.46 6.28 -12.12
C GLY A 239 -7.96 6.47 -11.87
N GLY A 240 -8.31 7.46 -11.05
CA GLY A 240 -9.70 7.75 -10.65
C GLY A 240 -10.44 8.77 -11.53
N GLY A 241 -9.75 9.60 -12.32
CA GLY A 241 -10.34 10.60 -13.22
C GLY A 241 -11.19 11.69 -12.56
N THR A 242 -11.10 11.85 -11.23
CA THR A 242 -11.80 12.92 -10.49
C THR A 242 -10.87 14.12 -10.26
N VAL A 243 -11.44 15.31 -10.04
CA VAL A 243 -10.67 16.52 -9.69
C VAL A 243 -9.85 16.31 -8.42
N GLU A 244 -10.43 15.63 -7.41
CA GLU A 244 -9.70 15.29 -6.20
C GLU A 244 -8.57 14.28 -6.44
N SER A 245 -8.72 13.38 -7.41
CA SER A 245 -7.64 12.49 -7.82
C SER A 245 -6.44 13.28 -8.34
N GLY A 246 -6.66 14.23 -9.24
CA GLY A 246 -5.60 15.10 -9.78
C GLY A 246 -4.94 15.99 -8.72
N ASN A 247 -5.64 16.30 -7.63
CA ASN A 247 -5.08 17.11 -6.51
C ASN A 247 -4.46 16.25 -5.40
N ARG A 248 -4.37 14.93 -5.57
CA ARG A 248 -3.96 14.01 -4.50
C ARG A 248 -2.56 14.33 -3.97
N ARG A 249 -1.59 14.58 -4.84
CA ARG A 249 -0.23 14.98 -4.47
C ARG A 249 -0.23 16.18 -3.55
N VAL A 250 -0.92 17.25 -3.92
CA VAL A 250 -1.01 18.49 -3.13
C VAL A 250 -1.59 18.20 -1.73
N MET A 251 -2.59 17.33 -1.65
CA MET A 251 -3.17 16.92 -0.37
C MET A 251 -2.16 16.20 0.54
N TYR A 252 -1.31 15.33 -0.02
CA TYR A 252 -0.27 14.65 0.76
C TYR A 252 0.87 15.59 1.16
N GLN A 253 1.27 16.52 0.30
CA GLN A 253 2.24 17.57 0.65
C GLN A 253 1.72 18.47 1.78
N GLN A 254 0.43 18.83 1.75
CA GLN A 254 -0.21 19.54 2.86
C GLN A 254 -0.22 18.68 4.14
N GLN A 255 -0.43 17.37 4.03
CA GLN A 255 -0.36 16.47 5.18
C GLN A 255 1.04 16.40 5.78
N ALA A 256 2.08 16.39 4.97
CA ALA A 256 3.46 16.44 5.45
C ALA A 256 3.72 17.72 6.28
N LYS A 257 3.30 18.88 5.76
CA LYS A 257 3.39 20.18 6.50
C LYS A 257 2.63 20.15 7.83
N ARG A 258 1.45 19.49 7.86
CA ARG A 258 0.69 19.31 9.11
C ARG A 258 1.45 18.46 10.12
N SER A 259 2.07 17.37 9.64
CA SER A 259 2.83 16.49 10.51
C SER A 259 4.05 17.18 11.11
N GLU A 260 4.74 17.99 10.34
CA GLU A 260 5.85 18.83 10.83
C GLU A 260 5.35 19.83 11.89
N ALA A 261 4.26 20.56 11.60
CA ALA A 261 3.68 21.48 12.56
C ALA A 261 3.19 20.78 13.83
N ALA A 262 2.65 19.55 13.74
CA ALA A 262 2.24 18.78 14.91
C ALA A 262 3.41 18.45 15.84
N MET A 263 4.61 18.22 15.31
CA MET A 263 5.80 17.96 16.13
C MET A 263 6.17 19.14 17.05
N GLU A 264 5.83 20.38 16.66
CA GLU A 264 6.07 21.57 17.48
C GLU A 264 5.22 21.60 18.75
N PHE A 265 4.06 20.92 18.76
CA PHE A 265 3.17 20.81 19.93
C PHE A 265 3.56 19.65 20.87
N GLY A 266 4.53 18.82 20.50
CA GLY A 266 5.00 17.70 21.32
C GLY A 266 3.87 16.68 21.58
N GLU A 267 3.65 16.37 22.88
CA GLU A 267 2.62 15.40 23.30
C GLU A 267 1.19 15.96 23.33
N ASP A 268 1.01 17.29 23.22
CA ASP A 268 -0.33 17.91 23.27
C ASP A 268 -0.98 17.96 21.87
N TYR A 269 -1.33 16.77 21.38
CA TYR A 269 -2.00 16.63 20.08
C TYR A 269 -3.36 17.35 20.03
N LEU A 270 -4.06 17.46 21.17
CA LEU A 270 -5.35 18.16 21.22
C LEU A 270 -5.17 19.67 21.02
N ALA A 271 -4.12 20.27 21.62
CA ALA A 271 -3.79 21.67 21.37
C ALA A 271 -3.44 21.92 19.90
N PHE A 272 -2.73 21.00 19.27
CA PHE A 272 -2.48 21.05 17.83
C PHE A 272 -3.79 21.04 17.02
N LEU A 273 -4.73 20.10 17.30
CA LEU A 273 -6.01 20.04 16.59
C LEU A 273 -6.81 21.33 16.76
N LYS A 274 -6.84 21.91 17.97
CA LYS A 274 -7.48 23.20 18.24
C LYS A 274 -6.87 24.35 17.42
N ALA A 275 -5.57 24.31 17.21
CA ALA A 275 -4.84 25.31 16.43
C ALA A 275 -4.96 25.11 14.90
N CYS A 276 -5.59 24.03 14.44
CA CYS A 276 -5.73 23.73 13.00
C CYS A 276 -6.93 24.42 12.34
N ASP A 277 -7.88 25.00 13.08
CA ASP A 277 -9.11 25.62 12.55
C ASP A 277 -9.88 24.64 11.64
N ILE A 278 -10.14 23.44 12.15
CA ILE A 278 -10.77 22.37 11.36
C ILE A 278 -12.26 22.70 11.13
N VAL A 279 -12.66 22.68 9.86
CA VAL A 279 -14.05 22.86 9.43
C VAL A 279 -14.54 21.60 8.76
N VAL A 280 -15.67 21.07 9.23
CA VAL A 280 -16.34 19.89 8.69
C VAL A 280 -17.68 20.30 8.11
N ASN A 281 -17.88 20.05 6.81
CA ASN A 281 -19.16 20.27 6.15
C ASN A 281 -19.83 18.91 5.92
N ILE A 282 -21.07 18.75 6.40
CA ILE A 282 -21.88 17.55 6.21
C ILE A 282 -23.14 17.94 5.45
N GLY A 283 -23.45 17.19 4.41
CA GLY A 283 -24.63 17.43 3.58
C GLY A 283 -25.10 16.17 2.84
N PRO A 284 -26.23 16.29 2.10
CA PRO A 284 -26.67 15.23 1.21
C PRO A 284 -25.66 15.01 0.09
N VAL A 285 -25.72 13.83 -0.51
CA VAL A 285 -24.95 13.51 -1.71
C VAL A 285 -25.58 14.21 -2.93
N GLU A 286 -24.77 14.89 -3.72
CA GLU A 286 -25.13 15.51 -5.01
C GLU A 286 -24.59 14.70 -6.17
N GLU A 287 -25.23 14.75 -7.34
CA GLU A 287 -24.86 13.94 -8.52
C GLU A 287 -23.41 14.17 -8.96
N GLU A 288 -22.93 15.40 -8.89
CA GLU A 288 -21.56 15.77 -9.24
C GLU A 288 -20.52 15.07 -8.35
N GLN A 289 -20.92 14.63 -7.16
CA GLN A 289 -20.06 13.96 -6.19
C GLN A 289 -20.03 12.44 -6.35
N TYR A 290 -20.94 11.86 -7.16
CA TYR A 290 -21.03 10.41 -7.35
C TYR A 290 -19.71 9.74 -7.77
N PRO A 291 -18.93 10.29 -8.71
CA PRO A 291 -17.65 9.69 -9.07
C PRO A 291 -16.68 9.62 -7.87
N ARG A 292 -16.67 10.67 -7.02
CA ARG A 292 -15.81 10.73 -5.86
C ARG A 292 -16.27 9.81 -4.74
N VAL A 293 -17.57 9.72 -4.50
CA VAL A 293 -18.15 8.75 -3.55
C VAL A 293 -17.81 7.33 -3.99
N ALA A 294 -17.96 7.02 -5.28
CA ALA A 294 -17.58 5.71 -5.82
C ALA A 294 -16.10 5.39 -5.60
N GLU A 295 -15.22 6.36 -5.84
CA GLU A 295 -13.79 6.19 -5.55
C GLU A 295 -13.52 5.92 -4.06
N LEU A 296 -14.19 6.65 -3.16
CA LEU A 296 -14.07 6.49 -1.71
C LEU A 296 -14.49 5.07 -1.29
N LEU A 297 -15.66 4.61 -1.77
CA LEU A 297 -16.22 3.28 -1.50
C LEU A 297 -15.27 2.14 -1.94
N GLN A 298 -14.60 2.31 -3.07
CA GLN A 298 -13.66 1.31 -3.60
C GLN A 298 -12.30 1.33 -2.88
N ARG A 299 -11.79 2.52 -2.53
CA ARG A 299 -10.42 2.68 -2.03
C ARG A 299 -10.28 2.64 -0.52
N THR A 300 -11.34 2.89 0.25
CA THR A 300 -11.26 2.93 1.71
C THR A 300 -11.18 1.52 2.28
N ASN A 301 -10.18 1.28 3.12
CA ASN A 301 -9.97 0.00 3.81
C ASN A 301 -9.99 0.16 5.34
N GLN A 302 -9.11 1.00 5.89
CA GLN A 302 -8.86 1.11 7.33
C GLN A 302 -10.06 1.69 8.11
N LEU A 303 -10.69 2.73 7.56
CA LEU A 303 -11.88 3.37 8.12
C LEU A 303 -13.13 3.03 7.29
N ASN A 304 -13.25 1.78 6.85
CA ASN A 304 -14.46 1.18 6.31
C ASN A 304 -15.13 0.37 7.42
N PHE A 305 -16.17 0.92 8.03
CA PHE A 305 -16.80 0.36 9.22
C PHE A 305 -17.61 -0.88 8.90
N SER A 306 -18.38 -0.87 7.82
CA SER A 306 -19.19 -2.03 7.40
C SER A 306 -18.36 -3.19 6.84
N GLY A 307 -17.11 -2.93 6.43
CA GLY A 307 -16.26 -3.92 5.74
C GLY A 307 -16.71 -4.23 4.31
N ILE A 308 -17.80 -3.63 3.83
CA ILE A 308 -18.37 -3.91 2.52
C ILE A 308 -17.49 -3.29 1.42
N LYS A 309 -17.28 -4.05 0.34
CA LYS A 309 -16.69 -3.59 -0.91
C LYS A 309 -17.74 -3.68 -2.01
N TYR A 310 -18.07 -2.54 -2.57
CA TYR A 310 -19.11 -2.44 -3.58
C TYR A 310 -18.55 -2.67 -4.98
N ALA A 311 -19.21 -3.51 -5.77
CA ALA A 311 -19.03 -3.54 -7.22
C ALA A 311 -19.59 -2.25 -7.86
N ARG A 312 -19.09 -1.89 -9.02
CA ARG A 312 -19.45 -0.62 -9.68
C ARG A 312 -20.95 -0.46 -9.87
N GLU A 313 -21.61 -1.49 -10.37
CA GLU A 313 -23.06 -1.49 -10.64
C GLU A 313 -23.90 -1.39 -9.35
N ALA A 314 -23.36 -1.87 -8.22
CA ALA A 314 -24.00 -1.76 -6.92
C ALA A 314 -23.93 -0.33 -6.38
N ILE A 315 -22.83 0.38 -6.65
CA ILE A 315 -22.66 1.79 -6.24
C ILE A 315 -23.69 2.67 -6.94
N ASP A 316 -23.89 2.52 -8.25
CA ASP A 316 -24.85 3.31 -9.01
C ASP A 316 -26.28 3.12 -8.48
N LYS A 317 -26.66 1.87 -8.17
CA LYS A 317 -27.96 1.57 -7.55
C LYS A 317 -28.10 2.18 -6.15
N LEU A 318 -27.02 2.08 -5.34
CA LEU A 318 -26.97 2.63 -3.99
C LEU A 318 -27.19 4.15 -3.99
N LEU A 319 -26.51 4.86 -4.89
CA LEU A 319 -26.59 6.32 -4.98
C LEU A 319 -27.95 6.81 -5.47
N LEU A 320 -28.61 6.05 -6.34
CA LEU A 320 -29.94 6.39 -6.88
C LEU A 320 -31.12 6.00 -5.95
N SER A 321 -30.90 5.11 -4.97
CA SER A 321 -31.98 4.72 -4.03
C SER A 321 -32.40 5.92 -3.15
N THR A 322 -33.68 6.03 -2.86
CA THR A 322 -34.26 7.06 -1.97
C THR A 322 -34.68 6.54 -0.60
N ASP A 323 -34.42 5.25 -0.33
CA ASP A 323 -34.93 4.58 0.88
C ASP A 323 -34.09 4.90 2.15
N THR A 324 -32.97 5.57 1.98
CA THR A 324 -32.05 5.90 3.09
C THR A 324 -31.45 7.28 2.89
N ASP A 325 -31.12 7.94 3.98
CA ASP A 325 -30.38 9.18 3.95
C ASP A 325 -28.92 8.91 3.64
N LYS A 326 -28.37 9.69 2.71
CA LYS A 326 -26.95 9.62 2.32
C LYS A 326 -26.26 10.91 2.64
N HIS A 327 -25.14 10.80 3.36
CA HIS A 327 -24.36 11.95 3.79
C HIS A 327 -22.97 11.90 3.19
N VAL A 328 -22.50 13.05 2.73
CA VAL A 328 -21.10 13.29 2.41
C VAL A 328 -20.47 14.21 3.43
N ILE A 329 -19.19 13.98 3.68
CA ILE A 329 -18.41 14.74 4.65
C ILE A 329 -17.22 15.35 3.91
N HIS A 330 -17.15 16.68 3.94
CA HIS A 330 -16.00 17.45 3.48
C HIS A 330 -15.24 17.99 4.67
N CYS A 331 -13.94 18.09 4.55
CA CYS A 331 -13.08 18.61 5.61
C CYS A 331 -12.06 19.58 5.02
N ARG A 332 -11.77 20.64 5.76
CA ARG A 332 -10.64 21.54 5.52
C ARG A 332 -10.03 22.01 6.84
N ASP A 333 -8.80 22.48 6.79
CA ASP A 333 -8.14 23.15 7.90
C ASP A 333 -7.30 24.34 7.39
N LYS A 334 -6.57 25.03 8.26
CA LYS A 334 -5.73 26.17 7.88
C LYS A 334 -4.61 25.83 6.89
N TYR A 335 -4.25 24.56 6.75
CA TYR A 335 -3.21 24.11 5.82
C TYR A 335 -3.77 23.76 4.44
N GLY A 336 -5.09 23.57 4.31
CA GLY A 336 -5.75 23.33 3.03
C GLY A 336 -6.95 22.40 3.08
N GLU A 337 -7.45 22.07 1.88
CA GLU A 337 -8.62 21.22 1.67
C GLU A 337 -8.24 19.73 1.71
N TYR A 338 -9.07 18.92 2.37
CA TYR A 338 -9.03 17.46 2.26
C TYR A 338 -10.01 16.96 1.19
N GLY A 339 -10.93 17.83 0.73
CA GLY A 339 -12.00 17.48 -0.19
C GLY A 339 -13.08 16.61 0.46
N LEU A 340 -13.77 15.80 -0.34
CA LEU A 340 -14.74 14.81 0.13
C LEU A 340 -13.99 13.65 0.79
N VAL A 341 -14.14 13.54 2.12
CA VAL A 341 -13.39 12.60 2.97
C VAL A 341 -14.25 11.51 3.57
N GLY A 342 -15.57 11.64 3.56
CA GLY A 342 -16.47 10.66 4.16
C GLY A 342 -17.77 10.48 3.40
N PHE A 343 -18.34 9.29 3.55
CA PHE A 343 -19.67 8.92 3.05
C PHE A 343 -20.35 8.01 4.06
N SER A 344 -21.66 8.22 4.24
CA SER A 344 -22.48 7.39 5.12
C SER A 344 -23.88 7.18 4.56
N ILE A 345 -24.45 6.03 4.93
CA ILE A 345 -25.84 5.67 4.68
C ILE A 345 -26.52 5.44 6.02
N THR A 346 -27.61 6.15 6.25
CA THR A 346 -28.33 6.09 7.52
C THR A 346 -29.83 5.91 7.31
N ASP A 347 -30.49 5.29 8.27
CA ASP A 347 -31.93 5.40 8.48
C ASP A 347 -32.27 5.53 9.96
N VAL A 348 -33.50 5.90 10.26
CA VAL A 348 -33.98 6.06 11.63
C VAL A 348 -35.23 5.23 11.85
N VAL A 349 -35.21 4.41 12.88
CA VAL A 349 -36.35 3.63 13.30
C VAL A 349 -36.82 4.16 14.65
N THR A 350 -38.14 4.35 14.79
CA THR A 350 -38.77 4.72 16.08
C THR A 350 -39.58 3.54 16.56
N ASP A 351 -39.33 3.07 17.76
CA ASP A 351 -40.09 1.99 18.36
C ASP A 351 -41.45 2.44 18.93
N ASN A 352 -42.23 1.48 19.42
CA ASN A 352 -43.58 1.79 20.01
C ASN A 352 -43.51 2.64 21.27
N SER A 353 -42.37 2.79 21.92
CA SER A 353 -42.17 3.62 23.10
C SER A 353 -41.75 5.06 22.75
N GLY A 354 -41.48 5.33 21.47
CA GLY A 354 -40.91 6.58 20.98
C GLY A 354 -39.40 6.65 21.02
N GLN A 355 -38.72 5.58 21.42
CA GLN A 355 -37.27 5.46 21.40
C GLN A 355 -36.76 5.43 19.96
N LYS A 356 -35.80 6.29 19.63
CA LYS A 356 -35.20 6.34 18.30
C LYS A 356 -33.91 5.53 18.26
N THR A 357 -33.76 4.74 17.20
CA THR A 357 -32.52 4.09 16.82
C THR A 357 -32.05 4.68 15.48
N ILE A 358 -30.86 5.23 15.46
CA ILE A 358 -30.20 5.79 14.29
C ILE A 358 -29.28 4.70 13.76
N ASN A 359 -29.67 4.05 12.67
CA ASN A 359 -28.91 2.95 12.06
C ASN A 359 -27.93 3.52 11.03
N VAL A 360 -26.66 3.38 11.26
CA VAL A 360 -25.59 3.71 10.33
C VAL A 360 -25.25 2.44 9.54
N LYS A 361 -25.94 2.26 8.40
CA LYS A 361 -25.80 1.04 7.56
C LYS A 361 -24.46 0.94 6.91
N ASP A 362 -23.88 2.08 6.55
CA ASP A 362 -22.52 2.17 6.01
C ASP A 362 -21.87 3.48 6.43
N PHE A 363 -20.58 3.41 6.75
CA PHE A 363 -19.77 4.56 7.07
C PHE A 363 -18.33 4.35 6.65
N MET A 364 -17.82 5.30 5.90
CA MET A 364 -16.44 5.28 5.40
C MET A 364 -15.79 6.64 5.51
N LEU A 365 -14.55 6.66 5.97
CA LEU A 365 -13.72 7.86 6.03
C LEU A 365 -12.36 7.63 5.37
N SER A 366 -11.87 8.64 4.70
CA SER A 366 -10.51 8.65 4.15
C SER A 366 -9.48 8.61 5.29
N CYS A 367 -8.42 7.81 5.15
CA CYS A 367 -7.32 7.79 6.11
C CYS A 367 -6.64 9.17 6.31
N ARG A 368 -6.80 10.10 5.38
CA ARG A 368 -6.27 11.48 5.48
C ARG A 368 -6.81 12.28 6.66
N VAL A 369 -7.96 11.92 7.17
CA VAL A 369 -8.59 12.59 8.33
C VAL A 369 -8.53 11.78 9.61
N GLN A 370 -7.77 10.68 9.61
CA GLN A 370 -7.53 9.86 10.79
C GLN A 370 -7.02 10.70 11.97
N GLY A 371 -7.56 10.42 13.17
CA GLY A 371 -7.16 11.07 14.42
C GLY A 371 -7.68 12.50 14.61
N LYS A 372 -8.52 13.02 13.68
CA LYS A 372 -9.08 14.39 13.77
C LYS A 372 -10.46 14.45 14.41
N LEU A 373 -10.96 13.35 14.94
CA LEU A 373 -12.28 13.20 15.57
C LEU A 373 -13.46 13.54 14.64
N ILE A 374 -13.27 13.39 13.31
CA ILE A 374 -14.34 13.61 12.32
C ILE A 374 -15.46 12.59 12.51
N GLU A 375 -15.11 11.36 12.89
CA GLU A 375 -16.05 10.29 13.20
C GLU A 375 -16.99 10.70 14.34
N LYS A 376 -16.43 11.24 15.43
CA LYS A 376 -17.17 11.70 16.58
C LYS A 376 -18.07 12.88 16.20
N ALA A 377 -17.56 13.84 15.43
CA ALA A 377 -18.34 14.98 14.94
C ALA A 377 -19.50 14.54 14.04
N PHE A 378 -19.29 13.51 13.20
CA PHE A 378 -20.36 12.95 12.36
C PHE A 378 -21.45 12.27 13.20
N PHE A 379 -21.09 11.47 14.19
CA PHE A 379 -22.08 10.88 15.09
C PHE A 379 -22.82 11.93 15.92
N SER A 380 -22.15 12.99 16.40
CA SER A 380 -22.81 14.14 17.02
C SER A 380 -23.85 14.79 16.08
N TYR A 381 -23.46 15.00 14.82
CA TYR A 381 -24.36 15.52 13.80
C TYR A 381 -25.62 14.64 13.64
N LEU A 382 -25.48 13.32 13.56
CA LEU A 382 -26.62 12.41 13.41
C LEU A 382 -27.57 12.51 14.62
N VAL A 383 -27.02 12.52 15.82
CA VAL A 383 -27.82 12.65 17.06
C VAL A 383 -28.60 13.97 17.06
N ASN A 384 -27.90 15.09 16.86
CA ASN A 384 -28.54 16.43 16.89
C ASN A 384 -29.57 16.64 15.78
N ARG A 385 -29.41 15.90 14.65
CA ARG A 385 -30.34 15.99 13.52
C ARG A 385 -31.61 15.18 13.73
N TYR A 386 -31.50 13.97 14.24
CA TYR A 386 -32.62 13.02 14.25
C TYR A 386 -33.32 12.91 15.59
N THR A 387 -32.78 13.49 16.67
CA THR A 387 -33.41 13.43 17.98
C THR A 387 -33.25 14.72 18.77
N GLU A 388 -34.25 15.04 19.61
CA GLU A 388 -34.18 16.08 20.62
C GLU A 388 -33.94 15.52 22.03
N GLY A 389 -33.91 14.18 22.16
CA GLY A 389 -33.71 13.44 23.40
C GLY A 389 -32.72 12.30 23.26
N SER A 390 -32.81 11.30 24.12
CA SER A 390 -31.96 10.12 24.05
C SER A 390 -32.27 9.27 22.82
N ALA A 391 -31.23 8.71 22.22
CA ALA A 391 -31.34 7.77 21.11
C ALA A 391 -30.29 6.65 21.25
N THR A 392 -30.40 5.64 20.40
CA THR A 392 -29.35 4.63 20.22
C THR A 392 -28.73 4.84 18.84
N LEU A 393 -27.41 4.98 18.79
CA LEU A 393 -26.64 4.81 17.56
C LEU A 393 -26.34 3.32 17.37
N ASP A 394 -26.69 2.79 16.22
CA ASP A 394 -26.36 1.42 15.80
C ASP A 394 -25.55 1.47 14.50
N VAL A 395 -24.27 1.13 14.59
CA VAL A 395 -23.34 1.17 13.47
C VAL A 395 -23.10 -0.24 12.97
N ASN A 396 -23.42 -0.50 11.70
CA ASN A 396 -23.04 -1.75 11.05
C ASN A 396 -21.52 -1.86 11.00
N PHE A 397 -20.96 -2.76 11.79
CA PHE A 397 -19.53 -2.99 11.88
C PHE A 397 -19.23 -4.46 11.61
N VAL A 398 -18.41 -4.74 10.60
CA VAL A 398 -17.89 -6.08 10.30
C VAL A 398 -16.38 -6.05 10.34
N SER A 399 -15.79 -6.82 11.26
CA SER A 399 -14.34 -6.90 11.41
C SER A 399 -13.69 -7.57 10.19
N THR A 400 -12.68 -6.93 9.63
CA THR A 400 -11.87 -7.44 8.53
C THR A 400 -10.38 -7.35 8.87
N LYS A 401 -9.53 -8.04 8.11
CA LYS A 401 -8.06 -7.93 8.28
C LYS A 401 -7.52 -6.50 8.06
N ARG A 402 -8.32 -5.58 7.51
CA ARG A 402 -7.86 -4.25 7.07
C ARG A 402 -8.51 -3.08 7.81
N ASN A 403 -9.56 -3.31 8.63
CA ASN A 403 -10.29 -2.25 9.32
C ASN A 403 -10.20 -2.28 10.86
N ALA A 404 -9.10 -2.81 11.39
CA ALA A 404 -8.86 -2.81 12.84
C ALA A 404 -8.90 -1.39 13.43
N LEU A 405 -8.49 -0.37 12.65
CA LEU A 405 -8.57 1.03 13.06
C LEU A 405 -10.02 1.48 13.28
N ALA A 406 -10.96 1.12 12.42
CA ALA A 406 -12.38 1.46 12.59
C ALA A 406 -12.95 0.86 13.89
N LYS A 407 -12.50 -0.36 14.26
CA LYS A 407 -12.86 -0.98 15.56
C LYS A 407 -12.36 -0.14 16.73
N SER A 408 -11.08 0.25 16.73
CA SER A 408 -10.48 1.06 17.79
C SER A 408 -11.22 2.39 17.95
N VAL A 409 -11.54 3.07 16.84
CA VAL A 409 -12.28 4.32 16.85
C VAL A 409 -13.66 4.18 17.52
N LEU A 410 -14.43 3.13 17.18
CA LEU A 410 -15.73 2.89 17.83
C LEU A 410 -15.57 2.65 19.33
N GLN A 411 -14.58 1.86 19.73
CA GLN A 411 -14.31 1.58 21.14
C GLN A 411 -13.88 2.85 21.91
N GLU A 412 -13.05 3.69 21.33
CA GLU A 412 -12.60 4.96 21.92
C GLU A 412 -13.76 5.96 22.09
N ILE A 413 -14.72 5.97 21.17
CA ILE A 413 -15.95 6.77 21.30
C ILE A 413 -16.88 6.21 22.37
N GLY A 414 -16.77 4.95 22.72
CA GLY A 414 -17.55 4.28 23.76
C GLY A 414 -18.62 3.33 23.26
N PHE A 415 -18.57 2.91 21.99
CA PHE A 415 -19.49 1.91 21.46
C PHE A 415 -19.27 0.54 22.09
N SER A 416 -20.37 -0.15 22.41
CA SER A 416 -20.39 -1.56 22.78
C SER A 416 -20.39 -2.39 21.52
N MET A 417 -19.37 -3.24 21.37
CA MET A 417 -19.22 -4.11 20.18
C MET A 417 -20.10 -5.35 20.31
N GLY A 418 -20.76 -5.77 19.23
CA GLY A 418 -21.47 -7.04 19.13
C GLY A 418 -20.51 -8.24 19.31
N ILE A 419 -21.06 -9.40 19.64
CA ILE A 419 -20.28 -10.64 19.90
C ILE A 419 -19.65 -11.13 18.58
N GLU A 420 -18.33 -11.35 18.58
CA GLU A 420 -17.65 -11.98 17.44
C GLU A 420 -18.22 -13.37 17.17
N GLY A 421 -18.85 -13.54 16.02
CA GLY A 421 -19.40 -14.83 15.56
C GLY A 421 -20.81 -14.75 15.00
N ASP A 422 -21.58 -13.71 15.25
CA ASP A 422 -22.85 -13.46 14.58
C ASP A 422 -22.63 -12.86 13.18
N ALA A 423 -23.38 -13.33 12.20
CA ALA A 423 -23.28 -12.92 10.80
C ALA A 423 -23.54 -11.42 10.56
N GLU A 424 -24.09 -10.73 11.55
CA GLU A 424 -24.32 -9.29 11.59
C GLU A 424 -23.68 -8.74 12.86
N SER A 425 -22.43 -8.32 12.78
CA SER A 425 -21.78 -7.57 13.84
C SER A 425 -22.31 -6.13 13.81
N SER A 426 -22.66 -5.56 14.97
CA SER A 426 -23.03 -4.16 15.13
C SER A 426 -22.27 -3.55 16.30
N ALA A 427 -22.13 -2.23 16.29
CA ALA A 427 -21.60 -1.48 17.41
C ALA A 427 -22.66 -0.49 17.86
N THR A 428 -23.05 -0.54 19.14
CA THR A 428 -24.15 0.26 19.67
C THR A 428 -23.69 1.23 20.76
N LEU A 429 -24.29 2.42 20.79
CA LEU A 429 -24.04 3.44 21.78
C LEU A 429 -25.34 4.18 22.14
N GLY A 430 -25.72 4.18 23.41
CA GLY A 430 -26.75 5.07 23.92
C GLY A 430 -26.25 6.52 23.97
N VAL A 431 -26.97 7.44 23.38
CA VAL A 431 -26.53 8.83 23.24
C VAL A 431 -27.61 9.82 23.63
N GLU A 432 -27.17 10.99 24.11
CA GLU A 432 -27.97 12.18 24.31
C GLU A 432 -27.37 13.33 23.51
N PRO A 433 -28.14 14.34 23.09
CA PRO A 433 -27.60 15.53 22.44
C PRO A 433 -26.46 16.16 23.27
N GLY A 434 -25.36 16.51 22.59
CA GLY A 434 -24.17 17.09 23.19
C GLY A 434 -23.14 16.11 23.74
N LEU A 435 -23.48 14.82 23.96
CA LEU A 435 -22.53 13.81 24.46
C LEU A 435 -21.29 13.61 23.55
N LEU A 436 -21.50 13.71 22.26
CA LEU A 436 -20.46 13.48 21.25
C LEU A 436 -19.90 14.78 20.66
N ASP A 437 -20.25 15.95 21.20
CA ASP A 437 -19.78 17.21 20.65
C ASP A 437 -18.25 17.33 20.71
N VAL A 438 -17.71 17.99 19.70
CA VAL A 438 -16.28 18.26 19.56
C VAL A 438 -16.08 19.76 19.48
N ASP A 439 -15.64 20.36 20.58
CA ASP A 439 -15.62 21.81 20.85
C ASP A 439 -14.61 22.60 19.97
N PHE A 440 -13.69 21.94 19.30
CA PHE A 440 -12.66 22.58 18.46
C PHE A 440 -12.92 22.44 16.97
N LEU A 441 -14.01 21.80 16.57
CA LEU A 441 -14.42 21.67 15.17
C LEU A 441 -15.55 22.66 14.85
N GLU A 442 -15.41 23.37 13.73
CA GLU A 442 -16.53 24.10 13.16
C GLU A 442 -17.36 23.13 12.30
N LEU A 443 -18.54 22.76 12.78
CA LEU A 443 -19.47 21.89 12.05
C LEU A 443 -20.45 22.74 11.24
N LYS A 444 -20.41 22.60 9.90
CA LYS A 444 -21.36 23.21 8.96
C LYS A 444 -22.26 22.15 8.38
N VAL A 445 -23.56 22.37 8.46
CA VAL A 445 -24.57 21.43 7.97
C VAL A 445 -25.30 22.07 6.80
N ALA A 446 -25.23 21.44 5.62
CA ALA A 446 -26.05 21.85 4.48
C ALA A 446 -27.52 21.46 4.74
N PRO A 447 -28.49 22.35 4.43
CA PRO A 447 -29.90 21.98 4.51
C PRO A 447 -30.17 20.82 3.56
N LEU A 448 -30.70 19.71 4.09
CA LEU A 448 -31.27 18.65 3.25
C LEU A 448 -32.55 19.21 2.60
N ALA A 449 -32.75 18.87 1.33
CA ALA A 449 -34.06 19.12 0.71
C ALA A 449 -35.11 18.41 1.57
N ASP A 450 -36.12 19.16 2.00
CA ASP A 450 -37.21 18.62 2.79
C ASP A 450 -37.74 17.36 2.14
N SER A 451 -37.58 16.21 2.81
CA SER A 451 -38.28 15.00 2.44
C SER A 451 -39.76 15.34 2.47
N LYS A 452 -40.38 15.46 1.30
CA LYS A 452 -41.80 15.76 1.14
C LYS A 452 -42.58 14.81 2.03
N SER A 453 -43.29 15.43 2.99
CA SER A 453 -44.38 14.87 3.81
C SER A 453 -45.37 14.04 3.00
#